data_0c9d58ebcb1ee22ab86b39a8f9744962
#
_entry.id   0c9d58ebcb1ee22ab86b39a8f9744962
#
_cell.length_a   1.000
_cell.length_b   1.000
_cell.length_c   1.000
_cell.angle_alpha   90.00
_cell.angle_beta   90.00
_cell.angle_gamma   90.00
#
_symmetry.space_group_name_H-M   'P 1'
#
loop_
_entity.id
_entity.type
_entity.pdbx_description
1 polymer ?
#
loop_
_entity_poly.entity_id
_entity_poly.type
_entity_poly.pdbx_seq_one_letter_code
_entity_poly.pdbx_strand_id
1 'polypeptide(L)'
;GLVPGSLVLLGGEPGIGKSTLSLQIALADNGLKTLYVSGEESAEQIKMRALRLGIGNEGCLIYAETLLENILAQIEEQRPDLVVIDSIQTIYTDIIESSAGSVSQIRECAASLLKYAKATGTSIFIIGHITKDGTIAGPKILEHIVDVVLQFEGDNNLIYRILRGIKNRFGATFEIGVFEMLDAGLREVDNPSEILLSHYETPLSGIAVGASVDGIRPYLIEVQALVSNAAYGTPQRTATGYDNKRMNMLLAVLEKRVGMKMFSKDVFLNFAGGFKVADPGLDLAVTAAVISSYYDRPIGEGICLAGEIGLSGEVRPAPRTEQRISEAARLGFRRIVVSGYLGRSIKKPKGIEIVTINSIDQLPRALFAEG
;
A
#
# COMPACT_ATOMS: atom_id res chain seq x y z
N GLY A 1 -14.66 1.97 -10.92
CA GLY A 1 -15.41 0.70 -10.87
C GLY A 1 -14.86 -0.32 -11.87
N LEU A 2 -15.41 -1.52 -11.88
CA LEU A 2 -15.06 -2.56 -12.87
C LEU A 2 -15.51 -2.13 -14.27
N VAL A 3 -14.66 -2.33 -15.27
CA VAL A 3 -15.00 -2.05 -16.67
C VAL A 3 -15.65 -3.28 -17.28
N PRO A 4 -16.83 -3.16 -17.93
CA PRO A 4 -17.47 -4.30 -18.57
C PRO A 4 -16.55 -5.05 -19.53
N GLY A 5 -16.55 -6.40 -19.45
CA GLY A 5 -15.68 -7.25 -20.27
C GLY A 5 -14.21 -7.23 -19.85
N SER A 6 -13.87 -6.73 -18.65
CA SER A 6 -12.51 -6.73 -18.11
C SER A 6 -12.20 -8.00 -17.35
N LEU A 7 -10.95 -8.44 -17.42
CA LEU A 7 -10.36 -9.47 -16.55
C LEU A 7 -9.42 -8.79 -15.55
N VAL A 8 -9.78 -8.88 -14.26
CA VAL A 8 -9.05 -8.28 -13.14
C VAL A 8 -8.40 -9.36 -12.29
N LEU A 9 -7.11 -9.24 -12.02
CA LEU A 9 -6.37 -10.12 -11.11
C LEU A 9 -6.17 -9.43 -9.76
N LEU A 10 -6.58 -10.08 -8.67
CA LEU A 10 -6.22 -9.73 -7.31
C LEU A 10 -5.12 -10.67 -6.81
N GLY A 11 -3.90 -10.18 -6.74
CA GLY A 11 -2.75 -10.88 -6.20
C GLY A 11 -2.46 -10.52 -4.75
N GLY A 12 -1.87 -11.43 -3.98
CA GLY A 12 -1.45 -11.19 -2.61
C GLY A 12 -1.04 -12.47 -1.89
N GLU A 13 -0.37 -12.35 -0.73
CA GLU A 13 0.04 -13.49 0.07
C GLU A 13 -1.17 -14.33 0.54
N PRO A 14 -1.00 -15.65 0.78
CA PRO A 14 -2.02 -16.46 1.41
C PRO A 14 -2.44 -15.87 2.77
N GLY A 15 -3.73 -15.89 3.08
CA GLY A 15 -4.27 -15.38 4.36
C GLY A 15 -4.39 -13.85 4.47
N ILE A 16 -3.98 -13.07 3.45
CA ILE A 16 -4.01 -11.60 3.48
C ILE A 16 -5.43 -11.00 3.48
N GLY A 17 -6.45 -11.77 3.08
CA GLY A 17 -7.85 -11.32 3.02
C GLY A 17 -8.42 -11.17 1.61
N LYS A 18 -7.75 -11.70 0.56
CA LYS A 18 -8.25 -11.65 -0.83
C LYS A 18 -9.66 -12.18 -0.99
N SER A 19 -9.91 -13.40 -0.51
CA SER A 19 -11.22 -14.04 -0.57
C SER A 19 -12.27 -13.30 0.25
N THR A 20 -11.86 -12.65 1.36
CA THR A 20 -12.77 -11.80 2.16
C THR A 20 -13.20 -10.57 1.37
N LEU A 21 -12.23 -9.84 0.78
CA LEU A 21 -12.51 -8.66 -0.06
C LEU A 21 -13.41 -9.02 -1.24
N SER A 22 -13.07 -10.11 -1.94
CA SER A 22 -13.81 -10.55 -3.12
C SER A 22 -15.23 -10.99 -2.78
N LEU A 23 -15.42 -11.65 -1.64
CA LEU A 23 -16.75 -12.03 -1.17
C LEU A 23 -17.56 -10.79 -0.73
N GLN A 24 -16.95 -9.81 -0.08
CA GLN A 24 -17.63 -8.54 0.23
C GLN A 24 -18.06 -7.79 -1.03
N ILE A 25 -17.22 -7.78 -2.09
CA ILE A 25 -17.60 -7.19 -3.39
C ILE A 25 -18.78 -7.96 -4.02
N ALA A 26 -18.74 -9.30 -3.97
CA ALA A 26 -19.78 -10.15 -4.52
C ALA A 26 -21.13 -10.01 -3.78
N LEU A 27 -21.07 -9.77 -2.47
CA LEU A 27 -22.25 -9.63 -1.61
C LEU A 27 -22.73 -8.17 -1.49
N ALA A 28 -21.97 -7.20 -2.02
CA ALA A 28 -22.40 -5.81 -1.97
C ALA A 28 -23.74 -5.62 -2.72
N ASP A 29 -24.69 -4.92 -2.08
CA ASP A 29 -25.96 -4.57 -2.70
C ASP A 29 -25.78 -3.41 -3.69
N ASN A 30 -25.27 -3.74 -4.86
CA ASN A 30 -24.96 -2.81 -5.94
C ASN A 30 -25.82 -3.03 -7.20
N GLY A 31 -26.85 -3.88 -7.08
CA GLY A 31 -27.74 -4.25 -8.19
C GLY A 31 -27.13 -5.19 -9.23
N LEU A 32 -25.90 -5.72 -8.99
CA LEU A 32 -25.24 -6.66 -9.89
C LEU A 32 -25.61 -8.10 -9.54
N LYS A 33 -25.87 -8.90 -10.57
CA LYS A 33 -25.92 -10.36 -10.44
C LYS A 33 -24.48 -10.89 -10.45
N THR A 34 -24.07 -11.55 -9.38
CA THR A 34 -22.71 -12.06 -9.22
C THR A 34 -22.70 -13.58 -9.15
N LEU A 35 -21.76 -14.22 -9.86
CA LEU A 35 -21.42 -15.63 -9.70
C LEU A 35 -20.08 -15.77 -9.01
N TYR A 36 -20.06 -16.28 -7.77
CA TYR A 36 -18.86 -16.57 -7.01
C TYR A 36 -18.49 -18.06 -7.19
N VAL A 37 -17.43 -18.30 -7.94
CA VAL A 37 -16.88 -19.64 -8.19
C VAL A 37 -15.75 -19.92 -7.24
N SER A 38 -15.82 -21.02 -6.50
CA SER A 38 -14.76 -21.46 -5.58
C SER A 38 -14.24 -22.84 -5.96
N GLY A 39 -12.92 -22.95 -6.08
CA GLY A 39 -12.23 -24.22 -6.22
C GLY A 39 -11.54 -24.67 -4.93
N GLU A 40 -11.61 -23.89 -3.86
CA GLU A 40 -10.95 -24.18 -2.57
C GLU A 40 -11.92 -24.50 -1.44
N GLU A 41 -13.06 -23.81 -1.40
CA GLU A 41 -14.04 -23.92 -0.33
C GLU A 41 -15.39 -24.42 -0.84
N SER A 42 -16.09 -25.18 0.03
CA SER A 42 -17.46 -25.61 -0.27
C SER A 42 -18.45 -24.44 -0.17
N ALA A 43 -19.62 -24.60 -0.77
CA ALA A 43 -20.69 -23.60 -0.71
C ALA A 43 -21.11 -23.30 0.75
N GLU A 44 -21.09 -24.31 1.64
CA GLU A 44 -21.43 -24.16 3.06
C GLU A 44 -20.37 -23.31 3.78
N GLN A 45 -19.08 -23.51 3.49
CA GLN A 45 -17.99 -22.72 4.08
C GLN A 45 -18.07 -21.25 3.67
N ILE A 46 -18.33 -21.00 2.37
CA ILE A 46 -18.52 -19.64 1.86
C ILE A 46 -19.76 -19.00 2.49
N LYS A 47 -20.87 -19.75 2.65
CA LYS A 47 -22.07 -19.27 3.32
C LYS A 47 -21.81 -18.89 4.78
N MET A 48 -21.07 -19.70 5.53
CA MET A 48 -20.67 -19.36 6.90
C MET A 48 -19.84 -18.07 6.96
N ARG A 49 -18.94 -17.90 6.00
CA ARG A 49 -18.14 -16.66 5.88
C ARG A 49 -19.03 -15.47 5.55
N ALA A 50 -19.96 -15.59 4.61
CA ALA A 50 -20.93 -14.55 4.25
C ALA A 50 -21.79 -14.12 5.44
N LEU A 51 -22.27 -15.07 6.24
CA LEU A 51 -23.03 -14.79 7.47
C LEU A 51 -22.21 -14.00 8.49
N ARG A 52 -20.91 -14.29 8.64
CA ARG A 52 -20.01 -13.56 9.53
C ARG A 52 -19.77 -12.12 9.07
N LEU A 53 -19.75 -11.88 7.75
CA LEU A 53 -19.63 -10.54 7.19
C LEU A 53 -20.87 -9.69 7.42
N GLY A 54 -22.03 -10.30 7.74
CA GLY A 54 -23.28 -9.58 7.98
C GLY A 54 -23.85 -8.91 6.71
N ILE A 55 -23.34 -9.28 5.53
CA ILE A 55 -23.77 -8.74 4.24
C ILE A 55 -24.52 -9.84 3.51
N GLY A 56 -25.70 -9.53 3.00
CA GLY A 56 -26.51 -10.47 2.22
C GLY A 56 -26.94 -9.85 0.89
N ASN A 57 -26.80 -10.62 -0.19
CA ASN A 57 -27.27 -10.24 -1.51
C ASN A 57 -27.85 -11.50 -2.19
N GLU A 58 -29.16 -11.49 -2.45
CA GLU A 58 -29.83 -12.58 -3.16
C GLU A 58 -29.37 -12.72 -4.62
N GLY A 59 -28.75 -11.68 -5.18
CA GLY A 59 -28.15 -11.70 -6.52
C GLY A 59 -26.77 -12.39 -6.57
N CYS A 60 -26.21 -12.83 -5.44
CA CYS A 60 -24.94 -13.55 -5.38
C CYS A 60 -25.18 -15.07 -5.39
N LEU A 61 -24.80 -15.73 -6.47
CA LEU A 61 -24.82 -17.18 -6.63
C LEU A 61 -23.46 -17.77 -6.31
N ILE A 62 -23.43 -18.87 -5.53
CA ILE A 62 -22.20 -19.57 -5.17
C ILE A 62 -22.13 -20.89 -5.96
N TYR A 63 -20.98 -21.14 -6.58
CA TYR A 63 -20.73 -22.35 -7.36
C TYR A 63 -19.38 -22.96 -7.00
N ALA A 64 -19.40 -24.18 -6.43
CA ALA A 64 -18.19 -24.94 -6.10
C ALA A 64 -17.81 -25.82 -7.29
N GLU A 65 -16.82 -25.39 -8.08
CA GLU A 65 -16.37 -26.07 -9.30
C GLU A 65 -14.93 -25.69 -9.62
N THR A 66 -14.21 -26.64 -10.28
CA THR A 66 -12.82 -26.45 -10.70
C THR A 66 -12.59 -26.67 -12.20
N LEU A 67 -13.50 -27.33 -12.90
CA LEU A 67 -13.44 -27.55 -14.34
C LEU A 67 -13.93 -26.30 -15.10
N LEU A 68 -13.04 -25.70 -15.89
CA LEU A 68 -13.32 -24.43 -16.59
C LEU A 68 -14.53 -24.54 -17.52
N GLU A 69 -14.70 -25.65 -18.23
CA GLU A 69 -15.80 -25.88 -19.16
C GLU A 69 -17.16 -25.80 -18.45
N ASN A 70 -17.26 -26.39 -17.25
CA ASN A 70 -18.46 -26.31 -16.43
C ASN A 70 -18.72 -24.89 -15.92
N ILE A 71 -17.64 -24.20 -15.53
CA ILE A 71 -17.70 -22.79 -15.07
C ILE A 71 -18.24 -21.92 -16.20
N LEU A 72 -17.69 -22.03 -17.41
CA LEU A 72 -18.14 -21.24 -18.57
C LEU A 72 -19.59 -21.53 -18.93
N ALA A 73 -19.99 -22.81 -18.91
CA ALA A 73 -21.39 -23.21 -19.14
C ALA A 73 -22.35 -22.56 -18.10
N GLN A 74 -21.93 -22.55 -16.82
CA GLN A 74 -22.74 -21.93 -15.76
C GLN A 74 -22.80 -20.39 -15.90
N ILE A 75 -21.70 -19.73 -16.32
CA ILE A 75 -21.70 -18.29 -16.60
C ILE A 75 -22.67 -17.97 -17.78
N GLU A 76 -22.67 -18.80 -18.81
CA GLU A 76 -23.56 -18.61 -19.98
C GLU A 76 -25.02 -18.79 -19.60
N GLU A 77 -25.37 -19.77 -18.75
CA GLU A 77 -26.70 -20.02 -18.25
C GLU A 77 -27.21 -18.88 -17.34
N GLN A 78 -26.37 -18.49 -16.37
CA GLN A 78 -26.77 -17.51 -15.34
C GLN A 78 -26.67 -16.07 -15.82
N ARG A 79 -25.81 -15.77 -16.80
CA ARG A 79 -25.57 -14.42 -17.34
C ARG A 79 -25.30 -13.39 -16.25
N PRO A 80 -24.29 -13.62 -15.37
CA PRO A 80 -23.96 -12.68 -14.33
C PRO A 80 -23.27 -11.42 -14.91
N ASP A 81 -23.40 -10.29 -14.21
CA ASP A 81 -22.66 -9.07 -14.52
C ASP A 81 -21.19 -9.16 -14.06
N LEU A 82 -20.98 -9.88 -12.95
CA LEU A 82 -19.69 -10.11 -12.34
C LEU A 82 -19.47 -11.58 -12.04
N VAL A 83 -18.30 -12.11 -12.40
CA VAL A 83 -17.83 -13.43 -12.00
C VAL A 83 -16.61 -13.26 -11.09
N VAL A 84 -16.60 -13.93 -9.95
CA VAL A 84 -15.42 -14.04 -9.08
C VAL A 84 -14.91 -15.47 -9.14
N ILE A 85 -13.61 -15.67 -9.34
CA ILE A 85 -12.95 -16.98 -9.33
C ILE A 85 -11.91 -17.04 -8.20
N ASP A 86 -12.17 -17.90 -7.21
CA ASP A 86 -11.36 -18.09 -6.02
C ASP A 86 -10.93 -19.55 -5.88
N SER A 87 -9.74 -19.93 -6.36
CA SER A 87 -8.67 -19.15 -7.00
C SER A 87 -8.33 -19.72 -8.39
N ILE A 88 -7.63 -18.93 -9.20
CA ILE A 88 -7.19 -19.38 -10.53
C ILE A 88 -6.27 -20.59 -10.48
N GLN A 89 -5.58 -20.83 -9.36
CA GLN A 89 -4.69 -21.97 -9.17
C GLN A 89 -5.42 -23.30 -9.06
N THR A 90 -6.68 -23.31 -8.68
CA THR A 90 -7.50 -24.53 -8.53
C THR A 90 -8.28 -24.88 -9.80
N ILE A 91 -8.42 -23.90 -10.70
CA ILE A 91 -9.14 -24.11 -11.97
C ILE A 91 -8.26 -24.82 -12.98
N TYR A 92 -8.84 -25.75 -13.71
CA TYR A 92 -8.17 -26.47 -14.79
C TYR A 92 -9.11 -26.67 -16.00
N THR A 93 -8.52 -26.98 -17.15
CA THR A 93 -9.24 -27.35 -18.38
C THR A 93 -8.71 -28.70 -18.87
N ASP A 94 -9.60 -29.51 -19.43
CA ASP A 94 -9.26 -30.79 -20.05
C ASP A 94 -8.60 -30.66 -21.44
N ILE A 95 -8.53 -29.42 -21.97
CA ILE A 95 -7.92 -29.16 -23.29
C ILE A 95 -6.40 -29.43 -23.30
N ILE A 96 -5.74 -29.27 -22.15
CA ILE A 96 -4.30 -29.50 -22.03
C ILE A 96 -3.96 -30.53 -20.96
N GLU A 97 -3.02 -31.46 -21.29
CA GLU A 97 -2.54 -32.48 -20.37
C GLU A 97 -1.53 -31.90 -19.38
N SER A 98 -1.98 -31.25 -18.32
CA SER A 98 -1.10 -30.78 -17.25
C SER A 98 -1.90 -30.65 -15.94
N SER A 99 -1.21 -30.77 -14.79
CA SER A 99 -1.86 -30.73 -13.48
C SER A 99 -2.47 -29.36 -13.21
N ALA A 100 -3.61 -29.32 -12.48
CA ALA A 100 -4.17 -28.09 -11.94
C ALA A 100 -3.10 -27.31 -11.17
N GLY A 101 -3.14 -25.97 -11.25
CA GLY A 101 -2.14 -25.09 -10.64
C GLY A 101 -0.80 -25.00 -11.38
N SER A 102 -0.58 -25.80 -12.43
CA SER A 102 0.59 -25.63 -13.30
C SER A 102 0.51 -24.31 -14.07
N VAL A 103 1.68 -23.77 -14.45
CA VAL A 103 1.77 -22.51 -15.22
C VAL A 103 0.99 -22.58 -16.53
N SER A 104 0.99 -23.72 -17.21
CA SER A 104 0.24 -23.93 -18.46
C SER A 104 -1.26 -23.91 -18.23
N GLN A 105 -1.77 -24.58 -17.19
CA GLN A 105 -3.19 -24.56 -16.83
C GLN A 105 -3.66 -23.15 -16.46
N ILE A 106 -2.95 -22.47 -15.57
CA ILE A 106 -3.27 -21.10 -15.14
C ILE A 106 -3.34 -20.16 -16.35
N ARG A 107 -2.38 -20.29 -17.28
CA ARG A 107 -2.32 -19.46 -18.48
C ARG A 107 -3.50 -19.72 -19.42
N GLU A 108 -3.81 -20.98 -19.68
CA GLU A 108 -4.90 -21.37 -20.59
C GLU A 108 -6.26 -20.98 -20.02
N CYS A 109 -6.50 -21.26 -18.73
CA CYS A 109 -7.73 -20.85 -18.06
C CYS A 109 -7.91 -19.33 -18.09
N ALA A 110 -6.88 -18.56 -17.76
CA ALA A 110 -6.95 -17.09 -17.79
C ALA A 110 -7.18 -16.55 -19.23
N ALA A 111 -6.55 -17.14 -20.24
CA ALA A 111 -6.75 -16.74 -21.64
C ALA A 111 -8.18 -17.01 -22.11
N SER A 112 -8.74 -18.16 -21.75
CA SER A 112 -10.13 -18.53 -22.05
C SER A 112 -11.12 -17.61 -21.35
N LEU A 113 -10.91 -17.31 -20.06
CA LEU A 113 -11.73 -16.36 -19.29
C LEU A 113 -11.67 -14.95 -19.90
N LEU A 114 -10.47 -14.47 -20.31
CA LEU A 114 -10.34 -13.18 -20.98
C LEU A 114 -11.11 -13.13 -22.29
N LYS A 115 -10.98 -14.18 -23.11
CA LYS A 115 -11.71 -14.30 -24.38
C LYS A 115 -13.21 -14.24 -24.15
N TYR A 116 -13.72 -14.97 -23.16
CA TYR A 116 -15.13 -14.96 -22.78
C TYR A 116 -15.59 -13.57 -22.31
N ALA A 117 -14.85 -12.96 -21.40
CA ALA A 117 -15.15 -11.61 -20.90
C ALA A 117 -15.27 -10.59 -22.04
N LYS A 118 -14.32 -10.59 -22.98
CA LYS A 118 -14.33 -9.70 -24.15
C LYS A 118 -15.52 -9.95 -25.10
N ALA A 119 -15.93 -11.19 -25.25
CA ALA A 119 -17.01 -11.57 -26.16
C ALA A 119 -18.40 -11.22 -25.59
N THR A 120 -18.59 -11.34 -24.27
CA THR A 120 -19.89 -11.21 -23.62
C THR A 120 -20.10 -9.88 -22.90
N GLY A 121 -19.01 -9.16 -22.57
CA GLY A 121 -19.05 -7.97 -21.72
C GLY A 121 -19.11 -8.29 -20.23
N THR A 122 -19.12 -9.56 -19.81
CA THR A 122 -19.10 -9.97 -18.40
C THR A 122 -17.75 -9.60 -17.76
N SER A 123 -17.77 -8.92 -16.62
CA SER A 123 -16.56 -8.63 -15.85
C SER A 123 -16.12 -9.85 -15.05
N ILE A 124 -14.85 -10.22 -15.12
CA ILE A 124 -14.30 -11.36 -14.39
C ILE A 124 -13.19 -10.91 -13.43
N PHE A 125 -13.31 -11.31 -12.16
CA PHE A 125 -12.38 -11.01 -11.10
C PHE A 125 -11.73 -12.32 -10.63
N ILE A 126 -10.43 -12.48 -10.84
CA ILE A 126 -9.71 -13.69 -10.49
C ILE A 126 -8.78 -13.44 -9.30
N ILE A 127 -8.76 -14.36 -8.35
CA ILE A 127 -7.85 -14.35 -7.21
C ILE A 127 -6.63 -15.19 -7.54
N GLY A 128 -5.43 -14.65 -7.23
CA GLY A 128 -4.16 -15.34 -7.38
C GLY A 128 -3.28 -15.25 -6.12
N HIS A 129 -2.53 -16.31 -5.82
CA HIS A 129 -1.57 -16.32 -4.72
C HIS A 129 -0.19 -15.86 -5.19
N ILE A 130 0.48 -15.01 -4.38
CA ILE A 130 1.86 -14.56 -4.59
C ILE A 130 2.77 -15.41 -3.69
N THR A 131 3.94 -15.84 -4.16
CA THR A 131 4.94 -16.53 -3.32
C THR A 131 5.62 -15.53 -2.37
N LYS A 132 6.21 -16.04 -1.25
CA LYS A 132 6.92 -15.25 -0.23
C LYS A 132 8.06 -14.37 -0.77
N ASP A 133 8.59 -14.67 -1.95
CA ASP A 133 9.64 -13.86 -2.60
C ASP A 133 9.08 -12.67 -3.39
N GLY A 134 7.78 -12.35 -3.25
CA GLY A 134 7.12 -11.26 -3.99
C GLY A 134 6.96 -11.56 -5.49
N THR A 135 7.41 -12.71 -5.93
CA THR A 135 7.16 -13.21 -7.27
C THR A 135 5.91 -14.06 -7.24
N ILE A 136 4.91 -13.67 -7.99
CA ILE A 136 3.70 -14.44 -8.16
C ILE A 136 4.11 -15.78 -8.81
N ALA A 137 3.96 -16.94 -8.14
CA ALA A 137 4.08 -18.24 -8.80
C ALA A 137 2.95 -18.35 -9.83
N GLY A 138 3.33 -18.23 -11.10
CA GLY A 138 2.37 -18.14 -12.20
C GLY A 138 1.91 -16.74 -12.63
N PRO A 139 1.94 -15.66 -11.82
CA PRO A 139 1.27 -14.39 -12.18
C PRO A 139 2.10 -13.38 -12.95
N LYS A 140 3.43 -13.42 -12.99
CA LYS A 140 4.13 -12.63 -14.03
C LYS A 140 3.60 -12.95 -15.42
N ILE A 141 3.15 -14.18 -15.62
CA ILE A 141 2.50 -14.62 -16.86
C ILE A 141 1.10 -14.05 -16.97
N LEU A 142 0.33 -14.01 -15.86
CA LEU A 142 -1.02 -13.45 -15.84
C LEU A 142 -1.01 -11.92 -15.99
N GLU A 143 0.00 -11.21 -15.49
CA GLU A 143 0.13 -9.77 -15.67
C GLU A 143 0.08 -9.33 -17.15
N HIS A 144 0.60 -10.16 -18.05
CA HIS A 144 0.53 -9.87 -19.49
C HIS A 144 -0.85 -10.17 -20.09
N ILE A 145 -1.58 -11.13 -19.53
CA ILE A 145 -2.87 -11.59 -20.04
C ILE A 145 -4.00 -10.66 -19.57
N VAL A 146 -4.09 -10.40 -18.25
CA VAL A 146 -5.19 -9.65 -17.64
C VAL A 146 -5.16 -8.16 -18.01
N ASP A 147 -6.30 -7.49 -17.91
CA ASP A 147 -6.43 -6.05 -18.16
C ASP A 147 -5.97 -5.21 -16.96
N VAL A 148 -6.25 -5.68 -15.74
CA VAL A 148 -5.94 -4.99 -14.47
C VAL A 148 -5.27 -5.97 -13.53
N VAL A 149 -4.22 -5.51 -12.83
CA VAL A 149 -3.58 -6.23 -11.73
C VAL A 149 -3.67 -5.37 -10.49
N LEU A 150 -4.31 -5.89 -9.47
CA LEU A 150 -4.38 -5.34 -8.13
C LEU A 150 -3.52 -6.21 -7.20
N GLN A 151 -2.70 -5.59 -6.40
CA GLN A 151 -1.89 -6.25 -5.38
C GLN A 151 -2.41 -5.91 -3.99
N PHE A 152 -2.69 -6.93 -3.19
CA PHE A 152 -3.15 -6.80 -1.83
C PHE A 152 -2.00 -7.12 -0.88
N GLU A 153 -1.57 -6.11 -0.13
CA GLU A 153 -0.43 -6.16 0.78
C GLU A 153 -0.92 -5.97 2.22
N GLY A 154 -0.20 -6.52 3.20
CA GLY A 154 -0.49 -6.33 4.61
C GLY A 154 0.71 -5.80 5.37
N ASP A 155 0.45 -5.22 6.54
CA ASP A 155 1.46 -4.93 7.52
C ASP A 155 1.85 -6.19 8.31
N ASN A 156 2.98 -6.14 9.02
CA ASN A 156 3.45 -7.27 9.84
C ASN A 156 2.51 -7.59 11.01
N ASN A 157 1.67 -6.65 11.44
CA ASN A 157 0.71 -6.81 12.53
C ASN A 157 -0.66 -7.31 12.05
N LEU A 158 -0.83 -7.45 10.73
CA LEU A 158 -2.03 -7.96 10.08
C LEU A 158 -3.33 -7.17 10.39
N ILE A 159 -3.24 -5.92 10.82
CA ILE A 159 -4.40 -5.06 11.10
C ILE A 159 -4.84 -4.34 9.83
N TYR A 160 -3.88 -3.75 9.10
CA TYR A 160 -4.17 -2.98 7.90
C TYR A 160 -3.76 -3.70 6.62
N ARG A 161 -4.47 -3.38 5.55
CA ARG A 161 -4.24 -3.91 4.20
C ARG A 161 -4.21 -2.77 3.20
N ILE A 162 -3.31 -2.85 2.24
CA ILE A 162 -3.22 -1.90 1.13
C ILE A 162 -3.55 -2.63 -0.16
N LEU A 163 -4.46 -2.07 -0.92
CA LEU A 163 -4.77 -2.49 -2.28
C LEU A 163 -4.11 -1.51 -3.25
N ARG A 164 -3.17 -2.01 -4.07
CA ARG A 164 -2.46 -1.21 -5.08
C ARG A 164 -2.79 -1.64 -6.49
N GLY A 165 -2.95 -0.68 -7.39
CA GLY A 165 -2.95 -0.92 -8.82
C GLY A 165 -1.52 -1.11 -9.34
N ILE A 166 -1.18 -2.32 -9.82
CA ILE A 166 0.12 -2.61 -10.47
C ILE A 166 0.04 -2.39 -11.97
N LYS A 167 -1.11 -2.75 -12.55
CA LYS A 167 -1.40 -2.57 -13.97
C LYS A 167 -2.87 -2.20 -14.12
N ASN A 168 -3.16 -1.22 -15.00
CA ASN A 168 -4.53 -0.86 -15.36
C ASN A 168 -4.56 -0.34 -16.81
N ARG A 169 -5.18 -1.10 -17.71
CA ARG A 169 -5.32 -0.68 -19.12
C ARG A 169 -6.36 0.41 -19.32
N PHE A 170 -7.23 0.63 -18.34
CA PHE A 170 -8.37 1.55 -18.46
C PHE A 170 -8.16 2.87 -17.71
N GLY A 171 -7.08 2.98 -16.93
CA GLY A 171 -6.84 4.18 -16.14
C GLY A 171 -5.51 4.15 -15.40
N ALA A 172 -5.42 4.99 -14.39
CA ALA A 172 -4.22 5.15 -13.59
C ALA A 172 -3.98 3.95 -12.65
N THR A 173 -2.71 3.71 -12.31
CA THR A 173 -2.31 2.65 -11.36
C THR A 173 -1.89 3.22 -10.00
N PHE A 174 -1.92 4.52 -9.83
CA PHE A 174 -1.38 5.21 -8.66
C PHE A 174 -2.44 5.53 -7.59
N GLU A 175 -3.58 4.84 -7.60
CA GLU A 175 -4.56 4.90 -6.52
C GLU A 175 -4.34 3.73 -5.57
N ILE A 176 -4.42 4.00 -4.27
CA ILE A 176 -4.37 2.99 -3.22
C ILE A 176 -5.68 2.96 -2.45
N GLY A 177 -6.15 1.75 -2.12
CA GLY A 177 -7.18 1.52 -1.10
C GLY A 177 -6.50 1.06 0.20
N VAL A 178 -6.90 1.64 1.32
CA VAL A 178 -6.47 1.18 2.64
C VAL A 178 -7.67 0.57 3.35
N PHE A 179 -7.48 -0.62 3.90
CA PHE A 179 -8.51 -1.37 4.61
C PHE A 179 -8.02 -1.79 5.98
N GLU A 180 -8.91 -1.80 6.95
CA GLU A 180 -8.70 -2.38 8.26
C GLU A 180 -9.36 -3.77 8.31
N MET A 181 -8.65 -4.77 8.84
CA MET A 181 -9.19 -6.11 9.02
C MET A 181 -9.89 -6.18 10.38
N LEU A 182 -11.19 -6.39 10.35
CA LEU A 182 -12.05 -6.58 11.51
C LEU A 182 -12.62 -8.01 11.53
N ASP A 183 -13.22 -8.41 12.65
CA ASP A 183 -13.94 -9.70 12.76
C ASP A 183 -15.08 -9.80 11.73
N ALA A 184 -15.75 -8.69 11.44
CA ALA A 184 -16.81 -8.58 10.43
C ALA A 184 -16.30 -8.37 8.99
N GLY A 185 -15.00 -8.52 8.72
CA GLY A 185 -14.41 -8.37 7.40
C GLY A 185 -13.53 -7.13 7.25
N LEU A 186 -13.35 -6.68 6.01
CA LEU A 186 -12.54 -5.53 5.67
C LEU A 186 -13.38 -4.25 5.67
N ARG A 187 -12.90 -3.23 6.36
CA ARG A 187 -13.47 -1.89 6.38
C ARG A 187 -12.55 -0.93 5.63
N GLU A 188 -13.09 -0.17 4.68
CA GLU A 188 -12.33 0.88 4.02
C GLU A 188 -11.95 1.99 5.00
N VAL A 189 -10.72 2.47 4.88
CA VAL A 189 -10.17 3.58 5.66
C VAL A 189 -10.12 4.81 4.77
N ASP A 190 -11.01 5.75 5.02
CA ASP A 190 -11.12 6.99 4.23
C ASP A 190 -9.90 7.88 4.39
N ASN A 191 -9.31 7.90 5.59
CA ASN A 191 -8.15 8.72 5.91
C ASN A 191 -7.00 7.88 6.48
N PRO A 192 -6.06 7.41 5.63
CA PRO A 192 -4.91 6.63 6.09
C PRO A 192 -4.06 7.33 7.15
N SER A 193 -4.01 8.67 7.13
CA SER A 193 -3.21 9.45 8.08
C SER A 193 -3.68 9.28 9.52
N GLU A 194 -4.98 9.03 9.77
CA GLU A 194 -5.50 8.81 11.13
C GLU A 194 -4.93 7.56 11.78
N ILE A 195 -4.56 6.58 10.97
CA ILE A 195 -4.00 5.30 11.42
C ILE A 195 -2.48 5.38 11.54
N LEU A 196 -1.85 6.20 10.67
CA LEU A 196 -0.41 6.30 10.53
C LEU A 196 0.20 7.37 11.45
N LEU A 197 -0.63 8.06 12.24
CA LEU A 197 -0.23 9.05 13.23
C LEU A 197 -0.64 8.57 14.62
N SER A 198 0.32 8.48 15.52
CA SER A 198 0.07 8.15 16.92
C SER A 198 -0.20 9.43 17.73
N HIS A 199 -1.07 9.32 18.72
CA HIS A 199 -1.31 10.40 19.70
C HIS A 199 -0.56 10.07 21.00
N TYR A 200 0.38 10.91 21.38
CA TYR A 200 1.15 10.78 22.62
C TYR A 200 0.72 11.84 23.61
N GLU A 201 0.57 11.48 24.88
CA GLU A 201 0.29 12.44 25.96
C GLU A 201 1.44 13.41 26.20
N THR A 202 2.68 12.94 25.92
CA THR A 202 3.90 13.74 26.03
C THR A 202 4.74 13.59 24.78
N PRO A 203 5.37 14.67 24.27
CA PRO A 203 6.26 14.57 23.10
C PRO A 203 7.43 13.61 23.37
N LEU A 204 7.69 12.70 22.42
CA LEU A 204 8.78 11.74 22.50
C LEU A 204 9.89 12.09 21.52
N SER A 205 11.15 11.87 21.91
CA SER A 205 12.29 11.99 20.99
C SER A 205 12.27 10.85 19.96
N GLY A 206 12.85 11.11 18.79
CA GLY A 206 12.95 10.12 17.73
C GLY A 206 11.70 9.98 16.87
N ILE A 207 10.70 10.84 17.05
CA ILE A 207 9.45 10.81 16.27
C ILE A 207 9.38 12.04 15.37
N ALA A 208 9.07 11.83 14.10
CA ALA A 208 8.80 12.86 13.11
C ALA A 208 7.59 12.49 12.25
N VAL A 209 6.86 13.48 11.75
CA VAL A 209 5.76 13.26 10.80
C VAL A 209 6.20 13.70 9.41
N GLY A 210 6.13 12.79 8.45
CA GLY A 210 6.39 13.06 7.04
C GLY A 210 5.12 13.11 6.22
N ALA A 211 5.08 14.03 5.24
CA ALA A 211 4.03 14.03 4.24
C ALA A 211 4.50 13.24 3.02
N SER A 212 3.82 12.13 2.77
CA SER A 212 4.03 11.25 1.61
C SER A 212 2.95 11.42 0.56
N VAL A 213 3.24 10.98 -0.65
CA VAL A 213 2.24 10.85 -1.72
C VAL A 213 2.45 9.51 -2.41
N ASP A 214 1.42 8.67 -2.37
CA ASP A 214 1.39 7.45 -3.16
C ASP A 214 0.41 7.66 -4.33
N GLY A 215 0.95 7.62 -5.54
CA GLY A 215 0.18 7.98 -6.71
C GLY A 215 -0.29 9.44 -6.69
N ILE A 216 -1.58 9.67 -6.51
CA ILE A 216 -2.18 11.01 -6.36
C ILE A 216 -2.68 11.29 -4.95
N ARG A 217 -2.68 10.30 -4.09
CA ARG A 217 -3.23 10.41 -2.73
C ARG A 217 -2.14 10.85 -1.75
N PRO A 218 -2.21 12.06 -1.19
CA PRO A 218 -1.33 12.47 -0.12
C PRO A 218 -1.79 11.84 1.20
N TYR A 219 -0.84 11.55 2.07
CA TYR A 219 -1.08 11.09 3.44
C TYR A 219 0.10 11.46 4.33
N LEU A 220 -0.15 11.54 5.64
CA LEU A 220 0.90 11.75 6.63
C LEU A 220 1.26 10.41 7.26
N ILE A 221 2.54 10.25 7.58
CA ILE A 221 3.06 9.05 8.20
C ILE A 221 4.05 9.40 9.30
N GLU A 222 3.92 8.72 10.43
CA GLU A 222 4.88 8.82 11.52
C GLU A 222 6.11 7.98 11.21
N VAL A 223 7.27 8.60 11.40
CA VAL A 223 8.59 8.02 11.27
C VAL A 223 9.23 7.98 12.66
N GLN A 224 9.58 6.81 13.11
CA GLN A 224 10.23 6.57 14.40
C GLN A 224 11.69 6.18 14.18
N ALA A 225 12.61 6.79 14.90
CA ALA A 225 14.03 6.44 14.89
C ALA A 225 14.56 6.25 16.32
N LEU A 226 15.37 5.23 16.50
CA LEU A 226 16.14 5.02 17.72
C LEU A 226 17.63 5.04 17.36
N VAL A 227 18.36 5.96 17.97
CA VAL A 227 19.81 6.09 17.83
C VAL A 227 20.47 5.80 19.17
N SER A 228 21.30 4.77 19.24
CA SER A 228 22.02 4.39 20.45
C SER A 228 23.51 4.19 20.19
N ASN A 229 24.33 4.04 21.23
CA ASN A 229 25.71 3.65 21.05
C ASN A 229 25.79 2.19 20.63
N ALA A 230 26.63 1.86 19.65
CA ALA A 230 26.86 0.49 19.25
C ALA A 230 27.48 -0.34 20.36
N ALA A 231 26.77 -1.37 20.82
CA ALA A 231 27.21 -2.20 21.95
C ALA A 231 28.31 -3.20 21.57
N TYR A 232 28.38 -3.62 20.29
CA TYR A 232 29.18 -4.75 19.82
C TYR A 232 30.24 -4.38 18.76
N GLY A 233 30.71 -3.16 18.76
CA GLY A 233 31.79 -2.71 17.85
C GLY A 233 31.37 -2.45 16.40
N THR A 234 30.47 -3.22 15.84
CA THR A 234 29.90 -2.98 14.48
C THR A 234 28.50 -2.41 14.61
N PRO A 235 28.24 -1.18 14.12
CA PRO A 235 26.93 -0.55 14.21
C PRO A 235 25.85 -1.33 13.46
N GLN A 236 24.72 -1.56 14.12
CA GLN A 236 23.51 -2.14 13.52
C GLN A 236 22.66 -1.03 12.89
N ARG A 237 22.21 -1.28 11.66
CA ARG A 237 21.40 -0.33 10.91
C ARG A 237 20.27 -1.07 10.24
N THR A 238 19.04 -0.88 10.75
CA THR A 238 17.86 -1.61 10.30
C THR A 238 16.70 -0.65 10.10
N ALA A 239 16.02 -0.77 8.98
CA ALA A 239 14.79 -0.03 8.71
C ALA A 239 13.62 -0.97 8.41
N THR A 240 12.49 -0.70 9.03
CA THR A 240 11.19 -1.31 8.72
C THR A 240 10.35 -0.29 7.98
N GLY A 241 9.87 -0.67 6.80
CA GLY A 241 9.03 0.21 5.97
C GLY A 241 9.81 1.19 5.07
N TYR A 242 11.13 1.27 5.18
CA TYR A 242 12.00 2.15 4.40
C TYR A 242 13.21 1.39 3.83
N ASP A 243 13.79 1.89 2.74
CA ASP A 243 14.95 1.25 2.11
C ASP A 243 16.23 1.41 2.95
N ASN A 244 16.86 0.29 3.33
CA ASN A 244 18.08 0.29 4.16
C ASN A 244 19.25 0.99 3.48
N LYS A 245 19.38 0.90 2.14
CA LYS A 245 20.49 1.55 1.41
C LYS A 245 20.29 3.06 1.44
N ARG A 246 19.04 3.53 1.27
CA ARG A 246 18.72 4.96 1.36
C ARG A 246 18.94 5.49 2.77
N MET A 247 18.50 4.78 3.81
CA MET A 247 18.78 5.14 5.20
C MET A 247 20.29 5.29 5.44
N ASN A 248 21.10 4.33 5.03
CA ASN A 248 22.57 4.40 5.18
C ASN A 248 23.19 5.60 4.46
N MET A 249 22.66 5.95 3.28
CA MET A 249 23.06 7.15 2.55
C MET A 249 22.74 8.42 3.35
N LEU A 250 21.54 8.53 3.92
CA LEU A 250 21.15 9.67 4.75
C LEU A 250 21.99 9.81 6.01
N LEU A 251 22.34 8.69 6.67
CA LEU A 251 23.23 8.69 7.83
C LEU A 251 24.63 9.20 7.47
N ALA A 252 25.17 8.82 6.31
CA ALA A 252 26.45 9.33 5.82
C ALA A 252 26.39 10.84 5.51
N VAL A 253 25.27 11.34 4.98
CA VAL A 253 25.05 12.78 4.76
C VAL A 253 24.99 13.53 6.09
N LEU A 254 24.26 13.02 7.10
CA LEU A 254 24.19 13.61 8.43
C LEU A 254 25.59 13.68 9.09
N GLU A 255 26.37 12.61 8.97
CA GLU A 255 27.74 12.60 9.49
C GLU A 255 28.61 13.66 8.83
N LYS A 256 28.59 13.72 7.49
CA LYS A 256 29.49 14.59 6.73
C LYS A 256 29.06 16.06 6.74
N ARG A 257 27.76 16.35 6.75
CA ARG A 257 27.23 17.72 6.54
C ARG A 257 26.73 18.37 7.82
N VAL A 258 26.22 17.59 8.77
CA VAL A 258 25.71 18.10 10.05
C VAL A 258 26.75 17.90 11.16
N GLY A 259 27.76 17.03 10.94
CA GLY A 259 28.82 16.74 11.92
C GLY A 259 28.39 15.74 13.00
N MET A 260 27.34 14.99 12.79
CA MET A 260 26.87 13.97 13.73
C MET A 260 27.78 12.74 13.68
N LYS A 261 28.19 12.21 14.84
CA LYS A 261 29.05 11.03 14.91
C LYS A 261 28.26 9.73 14.72
N MET A 262 27.90 9.42 13.47
CA MET A 262 27.07 8.25 13.15
C MET A 262 27.87 6.94 13.03
N PHE A 263 29.18 6.98 12.88
CA PHE A 263 30.04 5.81 12.68
C PHE A 263 30.00 4.79 13.82
N SER A 264 29.68 5.22 15.06
CA SER A 264 29.62 4.39 16.26
C SER A 264 28.18 4.24 16.81
N LYS A 265 27.18 4.51 15.99
CA LYS A 265 25.78 4.48 16.42
C LYS A 265 25.00 3.38 15.75
N ASP A 266 24.26 2.63 16.56
CA ASP A 266 23.17 1.80 16.09
C ASP A 266 21.99 2.71 15.69
N VAL A 267 21.33 2.39 14.60
CA VAL A 267 20.18 3.13 14.11
C VAL A 267 19.07 2.15 13.71
N PHE A 268 17.94 2.28 14.37
CA PHE A 268 16.72 1.55 14.05
C PHE A 268 15.67 2.55 13.57
N LEU A 269 15.08 2.27 12.41
CA LEU A 269 14.05 3.08 11.81
C LEU A 269 12.78 2.25 11.63
N ASN A 270 11.64 2.82 11.99
CA ASN A 270 10.34 2.20 11.79
C ASN A 270 9.32 3.21 11.26
N PHE A 271 8.59 2.83 10.21
CA PHE A 271 7.43 3.57 9.76
C PHE A 271 6.18 3.01 10.40
N ALA A 272 5.32 3.89 10.93
CA ALA A 272 4.08 3.48 11.58
C ALA A 272 3.25 2.57 10.66
N GLY A 273 2.62 1.53 11.24
CA GLY A 273 1.86 0.54 10.50
C GLY A 273 2.68 -0.43 9.64
N GLY A 274 4.03 -0.38 9.68
CA GLY A 274 4.91 -1.29 8.91
C GLY A 274 4.82 -1.15 7.39
N PHE A 275 4.21 -0.07 6.89
CA PHE A 275 4.04 0.20 5.47
C PHE A 275 5.38 0.40 4.76
N LYS A 276 5.58 -0.29 3.64
CA LYS A 276 6.71 -0.02 2.76
C LYS A 276 6.44 1.24 1.95
N VAL A 277 7.24 2.27 2.17
CA VAL A 277 7.14 3.54 1.46
C VAL A 277 8.41 3.78 0.65
N ALA A 278 8.24 3.98 -0.66
CA ALA A 278 9.34 4.24 -1.60
C ALA A 278 9.40 5.71 -2.04
N ASP A 279 8.94 6.64 -1.19
CA ASP A 279 8.86 8.07 -1.49
C ASP A 279 10.09 8.82 -0.98
N PRO A 280 10.97 9.33 -1.88
CA PRO A 280 12.13 10.13 -1.48
C PRO A 280 11.76 11.41 -0.72
N GLY A 281 10.52 11.89 -0.88
CA GLY A 281 10.01 13.05 -0.15
C GLY A 281 9.97 12.87 1.37
N LEU A 282 10.15 11.66 1.88
CA LEU A 282 10.23 11.36 3.31
C LEU A 282 11.64 11.45 3.90
N ASP A 283 12.68 11.70 3.09
CA ASP A 283 14.06 11.82 3.58
C ASP A 283 14.21 12.86 4.69
N LEU A 284 13.52 14.01 4.58
CA LEU A 284 13.50 15.02 5.62
C LEU A 284 12.89 14.51 6.93
N ALA A 285 11.82 13.74 6.88
CA ALA A 285 11.20 13.17 8.08
C ALA A 285 12.08 12.09 8.70
N VAL A 286 12.70 11.24 7.89
CA VAL A 286 13.66 10.23 8.35
C VAL A 286 14.84 10.89 9.05
N THR A 287 15.45 11.90 8.44
CA THR A 287 16.60 12.62 9.04
C THR A 287 16.18 13.40 10.27
N ALA A 288 14.98 14.00 10.30
CA ALA A 288 14.45 14.69 11.47
C ALA A 288 14.26 13.74 12.66
N ALA A 289 13.68 12.54 12.43
CA ALA A 289 13.53 11.51 13.46
C ALA A 289 14.91 11.06 14.01
N VAL A 290 15.89 10.82 13.12
CA VAL A 290 17.26 10.46 13.50
C VAL A 290 17.93 11.58 14.33
N ILE A 291 17.81 12.84 13.90
CA ILE A 291 18.35 14.00 14.62
C ILE A 291 17.69 14.11 16.00
N SER A 292 16.38 13.99 16.07
CA SER A 292 15.60 14.04 17.31
C SER A 292 16.06 12.98 18.32
N SER A 293 16.21 11.73 17.86
CA SER A 293 16.70 10.63 18.70
C SER A 293 18.16 10.79 19.09
N TYR A 294 19.01 11.28 18.18
CA TYR A 294 20.44 11.48 18.47
C TYR A 294 20.67 12.50 19.59
N TYR A 295 19.91 13.59 19.61
CA TYR A 295 19.98 14.64 20.64
C TYR A 295 19.04 14.40 21.82
N ASP A 296 18.26 13.33 21.79
CA ASP A 296 17.20 13.02 22.75
C ASP A 296 16.28 14.23 23.01
N ARG A 297 15.87 14.88 21.91
CA ARG A 297 15.04 16.08 21.94
C ARG A 297 13.82 15.90 21.05
N PRO A 298 12.60 15.99 21.62
CA PRO A 298 11.37 15.89 20.84
C PRO A 298 11.24 17.01 19.78
N ILE A 299 10.65 16.67 18.65
CA ILE A 299 10.24 17.66 17.63
C ILE A 299 8.98 18.36 18.12
N GLY A 300 8.87 19.66 17.85
CA GLY A 300 7.69 20.44 18.24
C GLY A 300 6.40 19.86 17.63
N GLU A 301 5.31 19.92 18.41
CA GLU A 301 4.00 19.43 17.94
C GLU A 301 3.49 20.21 16.73
N GLY A 302 2.78 19.51 15.85
CA GLY A 302 2.19 20.10 14.66
C GLY A 302 3.20 20.45 13.56
N ILE A 303 4.42 19.88 13.60
CA ILE A 303 5.43 20.01 12.53
C ILE A 303 5.37 18.78 11.63
N CYS A 304 5.24 19.02 10.32
CA CYS A 304 5.32 18.02 9.28
C CYS A 304 6.50 18.31 8.34
N LEU A 305 7.04 17.31 7.66
CA LEU A 305 8.22 17.45 6.82
C LEU A 305 8.00 16.80 5.44
N ALA A 306 8.52 17.46 4.38
CA ALA A 306 8.54 16.89 3.05
C ALA A 306 9.70 17.43 2.21
N GLY A 307 10.61 16.54 1.79
CA GLY A 307 11.74 16.91 0.94
C GLY A 307 12.69 15.75 0.72
N GLU A 308 13.31 15.71 -0.44
CA GLU A 308 14.36 14.77 -0.79
C GLU A 308 15.72 15.33 -0.39
N ILE A 309 16.64 14.48 0.07
CA ILE A 309 17.99 14.88 0.42
C ILE A 309 18.99 14.30 -0.57
N GLY A 310 19.79 15.19 -1.18
CA GLY A 310 20.89 14.79 -2.04
C GLY A 310 22.20 14.53 -1.27
N LEU A 311 23.16 13.90 -1.95
CA LEU A 311 24.45 13.52 -1.36
C LEU A 311 25.30 14.71 -0.89
N SER A 312 25.09 15.91 -1.46
CA SER A 312 25.77 17.12 -1.02
C SER A 312 25.11 17.78 0.19
N GLY A 313 23.99 17.21 0.70
CA GLY A 313 23.21 17.77 1.79
C GLY A 313 22.19 18.79 1.36
N GLU A 314 22.01 19.00 0.05
CA GLU A 314 20.95 19.86 -0.48
C GLU A 314 19.56 19.23 -0.25
N VAL A 315 18.58 20.08 0.04
CA VAL A 315 17.19 19.68 0.17
C VAL A 315 16.45 19.99 -1.12
N ARG A 316 16.03 18.96 -1.84
CA ARG A 316 15.32 19.04 -3.10
C ARG A 316 13.81 19.02 -2.90
N PRO A 317 13.01 19.65 -3.78
CA PRO A 317 11.57 19.58 -3.73
C PRO A 317 11.10 18.13 -3.93
N ALA A 318 10.24 17.65 -3.06
CA ALA A 318 9.55 16.38 -3.27
C ALA A 318 8.50 16.55 -4.40
N PRO A 319 8.27 15.53 -5.24
CA PRO A 319 7.17 15.58 -6.20
C PRO A 319 5.84 15.90 -5.50
N ARG A 320 4.97 16.69 -6.15
CA ARG A 320 3.65 17.05 -5.63
C ARG A 320 3.67 17.76 -4.27
N THR A 321 4.62 18.63 -4.03
CA THR A 321 4.78 19.39 -2.78
C THR A 321 3.50 20.12 -2.36
N GLU A 322 2.73 20.70 -3.32
CA GLU A 322 1.46 21.38 -3.01
C GLU A 322 0.42 20.43 -2.37
N GLN A 323 0.33 19.20 -2.86
CA GLN A 323 -0.60 18.21 -2.28
C GLN A 323 -0.18 17.81 -0.87
N ARG A 324 1.13 17.67 -0.61
CA ARG A 324 1.68 17.39 0.73
C ARG A 324 1.37 18.52 1.71
N ILE A 325 1.56 19.77 1.28
CA ILE A 325 1.24 20.95 2.09
C ILE A 325 -0.26 21.03 2.38
N SER A 326 -1.09 20.78 1.36
CA SER A 326 -2.55 20.82 1.51
C SER A 326 -3.04 19.74 2.48
N GLU A 327 -2.47 18.55 2.44
CA GLU A 327 -2.82 17.45 3.34
C GLU A 327 -2.39 17.74 4.78
N ALA A 328 -1.17 18.26 4.99
CA ALA A 328 -0.72 18.67 6.31
C ALA A 328 -1.63 19.75 6.90
N ALA A 329 -2.03 20.76 6.10
CA ALA A 329 -2.98 21.79 6.54
C ALA A 329 -4.37 21.21 6.86
N ARG A 330 -4.89 20.28 6.03
CA ARG A 330 -6.18 19.60 6.23
C ARG A 330 -6.23 18.85 7.56
N LEU A 331 -5.11 18.24 7.95
CA LEU A 331 -4.98 17.46 9.17
C LEU A 331 -4.58 18.31 10.40
N GLY A 332 -4.57 19.64 10.27
CA GLY A 332 -4.38 20.55 11.40
C GLY A 332 -2.92 20.76 11.81
N PHE A 333 -1.95 20.37 10.98
CA PHE A 333 -0.55 20.70 11.21
C PHE A 333 -0.31 22.18 11.08
N ARG A 334 0.40 22.77 12.04
CA ARG A 334 0.66 24.22 12.12
C ARG A 334 1.84 24.64 11.26
N ARG A 335 2.79 23.74 10.99
CA ARG A 335 4.04 24.01 10.25
C ARG A 335 4.41 22.84 9.36
N ILE A 336 4.88 23.15 8.16
CA ILE A 336 5.51 22.16 7.27
C ILE A 336 6.88 22.64 6.83
N VAL A 337 7.90 21.78 6.98
CA VAL A 337 9.27 22.05 6.51
C VAL A 337 9.45 21.43 5.13
N VAL A 338 9.83 22.23 4.16
CA VAL A 338 10.00 21.81 2.76
C VAL A 338 11.26 22.41 2.14
N SER A 339 11.61 21.98 0.92
CA SER A 339 12.71 22.57 0.15
C SER A 339 12.47 24.03 -0.16
N GLY A 340 13.51 24.86 -0.08
CA GLY A 340 13.47 26.26 -0.52
C GLY A 340 13.46 26.44 -2.05
N TYR A 341 13.75 25.38 -2.82
CA TYR A 341 13.70 25.41 -4.30
C TYR A 341 12.30 25.17 -4.84
N LEU A 342 11.28 25.65 -4.12
CA LEU A 342 9.89 25.59 -4.58
C LEU A 342 9.65 26.53 -5.76
N GLY A 343 8.92 26.07 -6.76
CA GLY A 343 8.50 26.91 -7.88
C GLY A 343 7.65 28.13 -7.41
N ARG A 344 7.63 29.19 -8.18
CA ARG A 344 7.01 30.48 -7.81
C ARG A 344 5.49 30.46 -7.59
N SER A 345 4.80 29.34 -7.76
CA SER A 345 3.34 29.23 -7.87
C SER A 345 2.66 28.36 -6.81
N ILE A 346 3.28 28.13 -5.64
CA ILE A 346 2.62 27.30 -4.61
C ILE A 346 1.50 28.09 -3.94
N LYS A 347 0.27 27.58 -4.07
CA LYS A 347 -0.88 28.06 -3.28
C LYS A 347 -0.64 27.71 -1.81
N LYS A 348 -0.52 28.73 -0.97
CA LYS A 348 -0.41 28.55 0.48
C LYS A 348 -1.80 28.32 1.07
N PRO A 349 -2.10 27.12 1.63
CA PRO A 349 -3.33 26.91 2.38
C PRO A 349 -3.38 27.83 3.61
N LYS A 350 -4.58 28.17 4.05
CA LYS A 350 -4.77 28.88 5.32
C LYS A 350 -4.42 27.96 6.49
N GLY A 351 -3.83 28.52 7.55
CA GLY A 351 -3.62 27.84 8.81
C GLY A 351 -2.32 27.04 8.93
N ILE A 352 -1.47 27.00 7.91
CA ILE A 352 -0.17 26.33 7.97
C ILE A 352 0.98 27.29 7.62
N GLU A 353 2.02 27.30 8.43
CA GLU A 353 3.30 27.98 8.14
C GLU A 353 4.18 27.08 7.27
N ILE A 354 4.71 27.63 6.19
CA ILE A 354 5.65 26.91 5.31
C ILE A 354 7.07 27.41 5.64
N VAL A 355 7.85 26.54 6.24
CA VAL A 355 9.28 26.78 6.53
C VAL A 355 10.09 26.16 5.41
N THR A 356 10.97 26.92 4.81
CA THR A 356 11.81 26.46 3.71
C THR A 356 13.27 26.32 4.14
N ILE A 357 13.89 25.21 3.77
CA ILE A 357 15.33 24.97 3.96
C ILE A 357 15.95 24.50 2.64
N ASN A 358 17.20 24.90 2.41
CA ASN A 358 17.96 24.55 1.21
C ASN A 358 19.01 23.47 1.47
N SER A 359 19.42 23.32 2.72
CA SER A 359 20.47 22.40 3.12
C SER A 359 20.13 21.74 4.45
N ILE A 360 20.59 20.51 4.64
CA ILE A 360 20.28 19.67 5.81
C ILE A 360 20.81 20.24 7.14
N ASP A 361 21.89 21.05 7.11
CA ASP A 361 22.43 21.73 8.30
C ASP A 361 21.45 22.75 8.90
N GLN A 362 20.49 23.23 8.12
CA GLN A 362 19.40 24.13 8.58
C GLN A 362 18.31 23.38 9.33
N LEU A 363 18.19 22.04 9.14
CA LEU A 363 17.10 21.25 9.69
C LEU A 363 17.04 21.28 11.23
N PRO A 364 18.15 21.14 12.01
CA PRO A 364 18.06 21.20 13.46
C PRO A 364 17.46 22.51 13.99
N ARG A 365 17.75 23.63 13.34
CA ARG A 365 17.14 24.92 13.71
C ARG A 365 15.65 24.96 13.38
N ALA A 366 15.24 24.41 12.24
CA ALA A 366 13.82 24.36 11.85
C ALA A 366 12.99 23.47 12.79
N LEU A 367 13.61 22.41 13.37
CA LEU A 367 12.94 21.47 14.28
C LEU A 367 12.83 21.98 15.71
N PHE A 368 13.87 22.64 16.21
CA PHE A 368 14.05 22.94 17.64
C PHE A 368 14.07 24.44 17.98
N ALA A 369 13.85 25.32 16.98
CA ALA A 369 13.66 26.73 17.27
C ALA A 369 12.39 26.89 18.10
N GLU A 370 12.55 27.42 19.30
CA GLU A 370 11.43 27.94 20.08
C GLU A 370 10.81 29.08 19.28
N GLY A 371 9.50 28.99 19.01
CA GLY A 371 8.74 29.99 18.27
C GLY A 371 8.50 31.24 19.09
#